data_76d16f2ca0fa6059f873b4af9f3c4ba6
#
_entry.id   76d16f2ca0fa6059f873b4af9f3c4ba6
#
_cell.length_a   1.000
_cell.length_b   1.000
_cell.length_c   1.000
_cell.angle_alpha   90.00
_cell.angle_beta   90.00
_cell.angle_gamma   90.00
#
_symmetry.space_group_name_H-M   'P 1'
#
loop_
_entity.id
_entity.type
_entity.pdbx_description
1 polymer ?
#
loop_
_entity_poly.entity_id
_entity_poly.type
_entity_poly.pdbx_seq_one_letter_code
_entity_poly.pdbx_strand_id
1 'polypeptide(L)'
;MTRLATLFAVFVLLMPAAARAADTAAGQAAFAKCKICHTVEAAGRNLVGPNLHGVFGRKAGSVDGFAYSAAMKNSGIVWDDDSMANYLRDPRGSMPGNKMAFPGVKHDEEMANLLAYLHQATQ
;
A
#
# COMPACT_ATOMS: atom_id res chain seq x y z
N MET A 1 -67.17 17.93 -14.88
CA MET A 1 -66.25 16.80 -15.25
C MET A 1 -64.82 17.22 -14.95
N THR A 2 -64.35 16.96 -13.74
CA THR A 2 -63.03 17.36 -13.26
C THR A 2 -62.08 16.15 -13.36
N ARG A 3 -61.10 16.19 -14.25
CA ARG A 3 -60.06 15.14 -14.37
C ARG A 3 -58.94 15.41 -13.40
N LEU A 4 -58.84 14.57 -12.37
CA LEU A 4 -57.74 14.55 -11.44
C LEU A 4 -56.52 13.88 -12.13
N ALA A 5 -55.47 14.65 -12.38
CA ALA A 5 -54.18 14.11 -12.89
C ALA A 5 -53.32 13.71 -11.69
N THR A 6 -53.13 12.41 -11.50
CA THR A 6 -52.28 11.84 -10.48
C THR A 6 -50.82 11.89 -10.95
N LEU A 7 -50.01 12.77 -10.39
CA LEU A 7 -48.56 12.84 -10.62
C LEU A 7 -47.90 11.72 -9.80
N PHE A 8 -47.42 10.69 -10.46
CA PHE A 8 -46.53 9.69 -9.86
C PHE A 8 -45.10 10.28 -9.78
N ALA A 9 -44.69 10.66 -8.58
CA ALA A 9 -43.29 11.03 -8.33
C ALA A 9 -42.45 9.74 -8.26
N VAL A 10 -41.59 9.53 -9.27
CA VAL A 10 -40.60 8.45 -9.26
C VAL A 10 -39.46 8.88 -8.36
N PHE A 11 -39.38 8.28 -7.19
CA PHE A 11 -38.29 8.48 -6.25
C PHE A 11 -37.14 7.55 -6.66
N VAL A 12 -36.12 8.11 -7.36
CA VAL A 12 -34.91 7.38 -7.70
C VAL A 12 -34.06 7.30 -6.44
N LEU A 13 -34.04 6.13 -5.79
CA LEU A 13 -33.11 5.82 -4.71
C LEU A 13 -31.68 5.72 -5.27
N LEU A 14 -30.91 6.78 -5.09
CA LEU A 14 -29.45 6.69 -5.26
C LEU A 14 -28.91 5.79 -4.13
N MET A 15 -28.64 4.53 -4.45
CA MET A 15 -27.85 3.67 -3.56
C MET A 15 -26.41 4.17 -3.54
N PRO A 16 -25.85 4.50 -2.36
CA PRO A 16 -24.42 4.80 -2.28
C PRO A 16 -23.64 3.55 -2.71
N ALA A 17 -22.72 3.72 -3.66
CA ALA A 17 -21.78 2.67 -4.00
C ALA A 17 -20.97 2.34 -2.73
N ALA A 18 -21.18 1.16 -2.17
CA ALA A 18 -20.39 0.70 -1.03
C ALA A 18 -18.93 0.64 -1.47
N ALA A 19 -18.07 1.45 -0.84
CA ALA A 19 -16.63 1.37 -1.03
C ALA A 19 -16.20 -0.05 -0.65
N ARG A 20 -15.59 -0.78 -1.60
CA ARG A 20 -15.16 -2.16 -1.41
C ARG A 20 -14.03 -2.17 -0.39
N ALA A 21 -14.15 -2.94 0.69
CA ALA A 21 -13.07 -3.12 1.65
C ALA A 21 -11.86 -3.77 0.95
N ALA A 22 -10.65 -3.36 1.34
CA ALA A 22 -9.42 -3.95 0.81
C ALA A 22 -9.32 -5.45 1.16
N ASP A 23 -8.85 -6.25 0.21
CA ASP A 23 -8.74 -7.70 0.32
C ASP A 23 -7.30 -8.09 0.70
N THR A 24 -7.13 -8.56 1.95
CA THR A 24 -5.81 -8.97 2.46
C THR A 24 -5.28 -10.25 1.80
N ALA A 25 -6.15 -11.15 1.34
CA ALA A 25 -5.71 -12.35 0.61
C ALA A 25 -5.17 -11.97 -0.78
N ALA A 26 -5.82 -11.04 -1.48
CA ALA A 26 -5.30 -10.47 -2.73
C ALA A 26 -4.01 -9.66 -2.47
N GLY A 27 -3.92 -8.97 -1.34
CA GLY A 27 -2.72 -8.26 -0.90
C GLY A 27 -1.54 -9.21 -0.64
N GLN A 28 -1.79 -10.35 -0.03
CA GLN A 28 -0.79 -11.40 0.16
C GLN A 28 -0.27 -11.93 -1.18
N ALA A 29 -1.16 -12.13 -2.15
CA ALA A 29 -0.77 -12.54 -3.50
C ALA A 29 0.09 -11.46 -4.19
N ALA A 30 -0.26 -10.18 -4.04
CA ALA A 30 0.55 -9.06 -4.53
C ALA A 30 1.94 -9.01 -3.86
N PHE A 31 2.02 -9.32 -2.56
CA PHE A 31 3.26 -9.36 -1.79
C PHE A 31 4.23 -10.47 -2.23
N ALA A 32 3.78 -11.45 -2.98
CA ALA A 32 4.63 -12.54 -3.45
C ALA A 32 5.91 -12.07 -4.16
N LYS A 33 5.85 -10.93 -4.86
CA LYS A 33 6.99 -10.28 -5.51
C LYS A 33 7.97 -9.67 -4.50
N CYS A 34 7.49 -9.25 -3.34
CA CYS A 34 8.26 -8.56 -2.32
C CYS A 34 9.00 -9.54 -1.40
N LYS A 35 8.38 -10.68 -1.08
CA LYS A 35 8.95 -11.68 -0.17
C LYS A 35 10.21 -12.36 -0.69
N ILE A 36 10.53 -12.21 -1.98
CA ILE A 36 11.79 -12.65 -2.56
C ILE A 36 12.97 -11.93 -1.91
N CYS A 37 12.76 -10.65 -1.53
CA CYS A 37 13.78 -9.77 -0.99
C CYS A 37 13.53 -9.33 0.45
N HIS A 38 12.31 -9.46 0.97
CA HIS A 38 11.91 -8.98 2.29
C HIS A 38 11.31 -10.07 3.17
N THR A 39 11.62 -10.01 4.46
CA THR A 39 10.92 -10.75 5.51
C THR A 39 9.95 -9.81 6.24
N VAL A 40 8.95 -10.35 6.91
CA VAL A 40 7.93 -9.58 7.66
C VAL A 40 7.86 -9.95 9.14
N GLU A 41 8.41 -11.10 9.52
CA GLU A 41 8.38 -11.60 10.90
C GLU A 41 9.29 -10.80 11.83
N ALA A 42 8.92 -10.70 13.11
CA ALA A 42 9.69 -9.95 14.12
C ALA A 42 11.16 -10.41 14.24
N ALA A 43 11.42 -11.71 14.11
CA ALA A 43 12.76 -12.28 14.11
C ALA A 43 13.33 -12.49 12.71
N GLY A 44 12.69 -11.92 11.68
CA GLY A 44 13.12 -12.03 10.30
C GLY A 44 14.42 -11.27 10.05
N ARG A 45 15.32 -11.88 9.32
CA ARG A 45 16.59 -11.24 8.96
C ARG A 45 16.43 -10.38 7.70
N ASN A 46 17.31 -9.42 7.54
CA ASN A 46 17.48 -8.72 6.27
C ASN A 46 17.95 -9.69 5.18
N LEU A 47 17.39 -9.53 4.01
CA LEU A 47 17.78 -10.24 2.79
C LEU A 47 18.36 -9.22 1.79
N VAL A 48 17.99 -9.30 0.50
CA VAL A 48 18.33 -8.26 -0.49
C VAL A 48 17.69 -6.92 -0.10
N GLY A 49 16.49 -6.95 0.50
CA GLY A 49 15.84 -5.82 1.15
C GLY A 49 15.82 -5.96 2.68
N PRO A 50 15.48 -4.88 3.40
CA PRO A 50 15.39 -4.92 4.86
C PRO A 50 14.17 -5.70 5.33
N ASN A 51 14.21 -6.20 6.57
CA ASN A 51 13.04 -6.73 7.25
C ASN A 51 11.97 -5.65 7.39
N LEU A 52 10.72 -5.98 7.12
CA LEU A 52 9.59 -5.06 7.12
C LEU A 52 8.76 -5.09 8.41
N HIS A 53 9.13 -5.91 9.40
CA HIS A 53 8.41 -5.91 10.69
C HIS A 53 8.43 -4.52 11.32
N GLY A 54 7.25 -4.03 11.72
CA GLY A 54 7.11 -2.69 12.30
C GLY A 54 7.36 -1.54 11.33
N VAL A 55 7.23 -1.76 10.02
CA VAL A 55 7.58 -0.74 9.00
C VAL A 55 6.73 0.52 9.08
N PHE A 56 5.44 0.42 9.38
CA PHE A 56 4.58 1.59 9.53
C PHE A 56 4.92 2.35 10.82
N GLY A 57 5.17 3.65 10.68
CA GLY A 57 5.66 4.50 11.77
C GLY A 57 7.18 4.50 11.93
N ARG A 58 7.91 3.69 11.16
CA ARG A 58 9.37 3.62 11.18
C ARG A 58 9.99 4.64 10.22
N LYS A 59 11.08 5.26 10.64
CA LYS A 59 11.87 6.12 9.76
C LYS A 59 12.51 5.29 8.63
N ALA A 60 12.38 5.77 7.40
CA ALA A 60 13.04 5.15 6.26
C ALA A 60 14.56 5.11 6.45
N GLY A 61 15.17 4.02 6.01
CA GLY A 61 16.62 3.86 6.12
C GLY A 61 17.14 3.54 7.51
N SER A 62 16.30 3.08 8.45
CA SER A 62 16.66 2.96 9.87
C SER A 62 16.80 1.54 10.40
N VAL A 63 16.58 0.50 9.60
CA VAL A 63 16.78 -0.89 10.07
C VAL A 63 18.26 -1.16 10.30
N ASP A 64 18.59 -1.63 11.50
CA ASP A 64 19.95 -1.98 11.86
C ASP A 64 20.51 -3.09 10.98
N GLY A 65 21.77 -2.96 10.62
CA GLY A 65 22.51 -3.96 9.85
C GLY A 65 22.14 -4.04 8.37
N PHE A 66 21.25 -3.18 7.85
CA PHE A 66 20.95 -3.11 6.43
C PHE A 66 21.70 -1.94 5.74
N ALA A 67 22.33 -2.23 4.60
CA ALA A 67 23.03 -1.22 3.81
C ALA A 67 22.09 -0.52 2.85
N TYR A 68 21.47 0.57 3.31
CA TYR A 68 20.60 1.41 2.49
C TYR A 68 21.33 2.25 1.45
N SER A 69 20.63 2.67 0.40
CA SER A 69 21.10 3.76 -0.46
C SER A 69 21.16 5.08 0.32
N ALA A 70 22.00 6.00 -0.12
CA ALA A 70 22.03 7.36 0.43
C ALA A 70 20.67 8.05 0.26
N ALA A 71 19.98 7.82 -0.86
CA ALA A 71 18.65 8.36 -1.12
C ALA A 71 17.64 7.93 -0.04
N MET A 72 17.60 6.66 0.33
CA MET A 72 16.72 6.14 1.37
C MET A 72 17.09 6.70 2.75
N LYS A 73 18.36 6.67 3.11
CA LYS A 73 18.85 7.20 4.40
C LYS A 73 18.51 8.68 4.61
N ASN A 74 18.62 9.46 3.55
CA ASN A 74 18.46 10.91 3.59
C ASN A 74 17.04 11.37 3.24
N SER A 75 16.12 10.45 2.97
CA SER A 75 14.76 10.79 2.53
C SER A 75 13.94 11.56 3.56
N GLY A 76 14.19 11.35 4.85
CA GLY A 76 13.41 11.93 5.93
C GLY A 76 12.00 11.33 6.08
N ILE A 77 11.65 10.32 5.30
CA ILE A 77 10.33 9.68 5.31
C ILE A 77 10.15 8.92 6.62
N VAL A 78 8.95 9.07 7.23
CA VAL A 78 8.40 8.14 8.20
C VAL A 78 7.27 7.41 7.49
N TRP A 79 7.34 6.08 7.46
CA TRP A 79 6.42 5.29 6.66
C TRP A 79 4.99 5.33 7.21
N ASP A 80 4.07 5.78 6.38
CA ASP A 80 2.62 5.70 6.53
C ASP A 80 2.01 5.20 5.22
N ASP A 81 0.68 5.11 5.14
CA ASP A 81 0.01 4.60 3.95
C ASP A 81 0.31 5.46 2.71
N ASP A 82 0.30 6.77 2.85
CA ASP A 82 0.50 7.69 1.73
C ASP A 82 1.94 7.63 1.20
N SER A 83 2.92 7.70 2.08
CA SER A 83 4.34 7.63 1.71
C SER A 83 4.71 6.24 1.16
N MET A 84 4.15 5.18 1.74
CA MET A 84 4.33 3.82 1.26
C MET A 84 3.72 3.63 -0.13
N ALA A 85 2.47 4.07 -0.34
CA ALA A 85 1.81 4.01 -1.65
C ALA A 85 2.57 4.80 -2.71
N ASN A 86 2.99 6.02 -2.38
CA ASN A 86 3.77 6.85 -3.29
C ASN A 86 5.09 6.18 -3.72
N TYR A 87 5.82 5.63 -2.74
CA TYR A 87 7.08 4.91 -3.00
C TYR A 87 6.87 3.65 -3.82
N LEU A 88 5.88 2.80 -3.45
CA LEU A 88 5.62 1.54 -4.13
C LEU A 88 5.03 1.71 -5.53
N ARG A 89 4.40 2.83 -5.83
CA ARG A 89 3.84 3.11 -7.16
C ARG A 89 4.91 3.26 -8.22
N ASP A 90 6.00 3.92 -7.89
CA ASP A 90 7.17 4.12 -8.74
C ASP A 90 8.41 4.36 -7.87
N PRO A 91 9.06 3.29 -7.39
CA PRO A 91 10.21 3.44 -6.49
C PRO A 91 11.36 4.24 -7.08
N ARG A 92 11.61 4.07 -8.37
CA ARG A 92 12.70 4.78 -9.06
C ARG A 92 12.39 6.26 -9.27
N GLY A 93 11.16 6.56 -9.66
CA GLY A 93 10.73 7.95 -9.90
C GLY A 93 10.51 8.73 -8.62
N SER A 94 9.93 8.10 -7.57
CA SER A 94 9.68 8.75 -6.30
C SER A 94 10.95 8.92 -5.44
N MET A 95 11.93 8.07 -5.62
CA MET A 95 13.20 8.12 -4.88
C MET A 95 14.38 7.77 -5.81
N PRO A 96 14.83 8.71 -6.64
CA PRO A 96 15.99 8.51 -7.49
C PRO A 96 17.23 8.11 -6.67
N GLY A 97 17.93 7.07 -7.11
CA GLY A 97 19.10 6.54 -6.41
C GLY A 97 18.79 5.48 -5.36
N ASN A 98 17.53 5.09 -5.14
CA ASN A 98 17.23 3.93 -4.30
C ASN A 98 17.71 2.63 -4.96
N LYS A 99 17.92 1.60 -4.13
CA LYS A 99 18.47 0.30 -4.58
C LYS A 99 17.41 -0.74 -4.90
N MET A 100 16.12 -0.49 -4.58
CA MET A 100 15.07 -1.48 -4.75
C MET A 100 14.76 -1.67 -6.24
N ALA A 101 15.07 -2.86 -6.76
CA ALA A 101 14.84 -3.23 -8.15
C ALA A 101 13.39 -3.74 -8.33
N PHE A 102 12.43 -2.84 -8.24
CA PHE A 102 11.00 -3.13 -8.34
C PHE A 102 10.31 -2.09 -9.23
N PRO A 103 9.53 -2.52 -10.25
CA PRO A 103 8.93 -1.57 -11.21
C PRO A 103 7.77 -0.77 -10.65
N GLY A 104 7.14 -1.23 -9.59
CA GLY A 104 6.03 -0.56 -8.92
C GLY A 104 4.68 -1.25 -9.07
N VAL A 105 3.75 -0.86 -8.21
CA VAL A 105 2.34 -1.26 -8.23
C VAL A 105 1.54 -0.16 -8.91
N LYS A 106 0.93 -0.45 -10.06
CA LYS A 106 0.29 0.57 -10.92
C LYS A 106 -1.22 0.71 -10.71
N HIS A 107 -1.88 -0.32 -10.18
CA HIS A 107 -3.32 -0.34 -9.97
C HIS A 107 -3.70 0.02 -8.54
N ASP A 108 -4.66 0.93 -8.38
CA ASP A 108 -5.07 1.43 -7.06
C ASP A 108 -5.67 0.33 -6.16
N GLU A 109 -6.44 -0.59 -6.74
CA GLU A 109 -7.00 -1.72 -6.00
C GLU A 109 -5.89 -2.66 -5.49
N GLU A 110 -4.90 -3.00 -6.33
CA GLU A 110 -3.74 -3.80 -5.93
C GLU A 110 -2.95 -3.11 -4.82
N MET A 111 -2.76 -1.80 -4.92
CA MET A 111 -2.09 -1.00 -3.88
C MET A 111 -2.85 -1.05 -2.55
N ALA A 112 -4.16 -0.82 -2.57
CA ALA A 112 -4.98 -0.87 -1.36
C ALA A 112 -4.94 -2.25 -0.69
N ASN A 113 -5.03 -3.32 -1.47
CA ASN A 113 -4.95 -4.69 -0.99
C ASN A 113 -3.56 -5.00 -0.40
N LEU A 114 -2.50 -4.57 -1.06
CA LEU A 114 -1.12 -4.74 -0.59
C LEU A 114 -0.87 -4.01 0.73
N LEU A 115 -1.31 -2.75 0.86
CA LEU A 115 -1.17 -2.00 2.10
C LEU A 115 -1.93 -2.65 3.26
N ALA A 116 -3.15 -3.12 3.02
CA ALA A 116 -3.94 -3.85 4.03
C ALA A 116 -3.22 -5.13 4.50
N TYR A 117 -2.64 -5.89 3.57
CA TYR A 117 -1.83 -7.05 3.92
C TYR A 117 -0.57 -6.67 4.69
N LEU A 118 0.16 -5.64 4.27
CA LEU A 118 1.37 -5.19 4.97
C LEU A 118 1.06 -4.78 6.40
N HIS A 119 -0.04 -4.05 6.67
CA HIS A 119 -0.45 -3.74 8.03
C HIS A 119 -0.67 -4.98 8.89
N GLN A 120 -1.26 -6.02 8.32
CA GLN A 120 -1.49 -7.28 9.03
C GLN A 120 -0.19 -8.07 9.25
N ALA A 121 0.67 -8.14 8.24
CA ALA A 121 1.83 -9.03 8.24
C ALA A 121 3.05 -8.45 8.98
N THR A 122 3.13 -7.14 9.18
CA THR A 122 4.31 -6.45 9.72
C THR A 122 4.13 -5.94 11.16
N GLN A 123 3.03 -6.32 11.82
CA GLN A 123 2.74 -5.98 13.23
C GLN A 123 3.57 -6.81 14.19
#